data_15289ec1577af1f6f5203597fa9de4fe
#
_entry.id   15289ec1577af1f6f5203597fa9de4fe
#
_cell.length_a   1.000
_cell.length_b   1.000
_cell.length_c   1.000
_cell.angle_alpha   90.00
_cell.angle_beta   90.00
_cell.angle_gamma   90.00
#
_symmetry.space_group_name_H-M   'P 1'
#
loop_
_entity.id
_entity.type
_entity.pdbx_description
1 polymer ?
#
loop_
_entity_poly.entity_id
_entity_poly.type
_entity_poly.pdbx_seq_one_letter_code
_entity_poly.pdbx_strand_id
1 'polypeptide(L)'
;MSHLGHDTERLCIRVPKVYDWVSRQIDLPQLSFRDLSSIGFDCEGVTGTSEDPCALYDDGPVNVNCYLSDSLGNPVDPNSPNAISVTEIVQPQGRQSVVVHLPRDGKITLQKVKVLIRGYIVVTLSDLQGSVTCVSDAIPFATVQTFFLCAPPGTTLNSHVSFFESDANMICDNTSFSQLDISIMICLDVQMEAQVKLEVEGKFCKPR
;
A
#
# COMPACT_ATOMS: atom_id res chain seq x y z
N MET A 1 61.49 -4.02 -10.91
CA MET A 1 60.10 -4.47 -11.16
C MET A 1 59.52 -4.91 -9.83
N SER A 2 58.79 -4.00 -9.15
CA SER A 2 58.16 -4.31 -7.87
C SER A 2 56.81 -5.03 -8.16
N HIS A 3 56.73 -6.31 -7.78
CA HIS A 3 55.50 -7.03 -7.70
C HIS A 3 54.58 -6.34 -6.67
N LEU A 4 53.62 -5.53 -7.13
CA LEU A 4 52.49 -5.16 -6.34
C LEU A 4 51.66 -6.42 -6.05
N GLY A 5 51.97 -7.04 -4.91
CA GLY A 5 51.17 -8.11 -4.36
C GLY A 5 49.75 -7.59 -4.19
N HIS A 6 48.81 -8.23 -4.89
CA HIS A 6 47.38 -7.98 -4.70
C HIS A 6 46.98 -8.68 -3.40
N ASP A 7 47.18 -8.04 -2.24
CA ASP A 7 46.67 -8.54 -0.96
C ASP A 7 45.15 -8.46 -0.99
N THR A 8 44.51 -9.51 -1.45
CA THR A 8 43.10 -9.75 -1.26
C THR A 8 42.91 -10.46 0.07
N GLU A 9 42.01 -9.96 0.89
CA GLU A 9 41.63 -10.59 2.14
C GLU A 9 40.26 -11.29 1.98
N ARG A 10 40.06 -12.34 2.75
CA ARG A 10 38.74 -12.96 2.89
C ARG A 10 37.94 -12.18 3.93
N LEU A 11 36.86 -11.56 3.48
CA LEU A 11 36.00 -10.74 4.29
C LEU A 11 34.67 -11.46 4.51
N CYS A 12 34.21 -11.52 5.77
CA CYS A 12 32.90 -12.01 6.10
C CYS A 12 31.94 -10.81 6.16
N ILE A 13 31.02 -10.72 5.23
CA ILE A 13 30.01 -9.66 5.18
C ILE A 13 28.63 -10.21 5.49
N ARG A 14 27.78 -9.38 6.09
CA ARG A 14 26.36 -9.66 6.30
C ARG A 14 25.55 -8.86 5.29
N VAL A 15 24.74 -9.56 4.51
CA VAL A 15 23.92 -8.94 3.46
C VAL A 15 22.50 -9.52 3.48
N PRO A 16 21.49 -8.74 3.09
CA PRO A 16 20.17 -9.29 2.83
C PRO A 16 20.23 -10.15 1.56
N LYS A 17 19.72 -11.38 1.64
CA LYS A 17 19.48 -12.26 0.49
C LYS A 17 18.00 -12.27 0.20
N VAL A 18 17.61 -11.88 -1.02
CA VAL A 18 16.26 -12.05 -1.54
C VAL A 18 16.10 -13.48 -2.03
N TYR A 19 15.09 -14.18 -1.52
CA TYR A 19 14.73 -15.54 -1.89
C TYR A 19 13.73 -15.58 -3.04
N ASP A 20 12.77 -14.67 -3.01
CA ASP A 20 11.77 -14.51 -4.05
C ASP A 20 11.13 -13.13 -3.95
N TRP A 21 10.51 -12.67 -5.04
CA TRP A 21 9.83 -11.39 -5.10
C TRP A 21 8.74 -11.38 -6.19
N VAL A 22 7.75 -10.54 -6.01
CA VAL A 22 6.67 -10.32 -6.97
C VAL A 22 6.13 -8.91 -6.86
N SER A 23 5.85 -8.30 -8.00
CA SER A 23 5.08 -7.06 -8.10
C SER A 23 3.65 -7.41 -8.53
N ARG A 24 2.67 -6.82 -7.87
CA ARG A 24 1.26 -7.05 -8.17
C ARG A 24 0.45 -5.76 -8.04
N GLN A 25 -0.38 -5.51 -9.05
CA GLN A 25 -1.49 -4.57 -8.93
C GLN A 25 -2.62 -5.24 -8.15
N ILE A 26 -3.20 -4.50 -7.22
CA ILE A 26 -4.27 -4.93 -6.33
C ILE A 26 -5.37 -3.88 -6.40
N ASP A 27 -6.49 -4.28 -6.96
CA ASP A 27 -7.71 -3.48 -6.90
C ASP A 27 -8.47 -3.90 -5.63
N LEU A 28 -8.67 -2.96 -4.73
CA LEU A 28 -9.43 -3.24 -3.51
C LEU A 28 -10.92 -3.35 -3.83
N PRO A 29 -11.68 -4.10 -3.04
CA PRO A 29 -13.14 -4.03 -3.11
C PRO A 29 -13.60 -2.59 -2.97
N GLN A 30 -14.52 -2.17 -3.84
CA GLN A 30 -15.12 -0.83 -3.79
C GLN A 30 -15.75 -0.58 -2.42
N LEU A 31 -15.47 0.58 -1.85
CA LEU A 31 -16.15 1.06 -0.66
C LEU A 31 -17.37 1.87 -1.11
N SER A 32 -18.54 1.52 -0.62
CA SER A 32 -19.79 2.21 -0.97
C SER A 32 -20.54 2.62 0.29
N PHE A 33 -20.81 3.91 0.41
CA PHE A 33 -21.49 4.50 1.55
C PHE A 33 -22.81 5.10 1.11
N ARG A 34 -23.91 4.68 1.73
CA ARG A 34 -25.26 5.26 1.55
C ARG A 34 -25.67 6.13 2.71
N ASP A 35 -24.89 6.13 3.77
CA ASP A 35 -25.03 6.95 4.95
C ASP A 35 -23.65 7.52 5.28
N LEU A 36 -23.53 8.83 5.24
CA LEU A 36 -22.27 9.56 5.48
C LEU A 36 -22.02 9.83 6.96
N SER A 37 -22.94 9.49 7.85
CA SER A 37 -22.78 9.71 9.30
C SER A 37 -21.57 8.99 9.88
N SER A 38 -21.19 7.85 9.29
CA SER A 38 -20.04 7.04 9.73
C SER A 38 -18.68 7.53 9.23
N ILE A 39 -18.65 8.40 8.23
CA ILE A 39 -17.43 8.95 7.62
C ILE A 39 -17.35 10.47 7.74
N GLY A 40 -18.31 11.09 8.45
CA GLY A 40 -18.41 12.50 8.76
C GLY A 40 -17.84 13.45 7.69
N PHE A 41 -18.60 14.43 7.29
CA PHE A 41 -18.07 15.51 6.48
C PHE A 41 -18.10 16.81 7.29
N ASP A 42 -16.95 17.48 7.40
CA ASP A 42 -16.88 18.85 7.91
C ASP A 42 -16.87 19.81 6.72
N CYS A 43 -17.88 20.68 6.67
CA CYS A 43 -18.08 21.63 5.58
C CYS A 43 -17.96 23.06 6.12
N GLU A 44 -16.89 23.77 5.78
CA GLU A 44 -16.63 25.13 6.24
C GLU A 44 -17.65 26.13 5.67
N GLY A 45 -18.22 26.92 6.56
CA GLY A 45 -19.01 28.13 6.20
C GLY A 45 -20.41 27.87 5.69
N VAL A 46 -20.93 26.66 5.76
CA VAL A 46 -22.26 26.33 5.27
C VAL A 46 -23.16 25.82 6.40
N THR A 47 -24.37 26.38 6.48
CA THR A 47 -25.45 25.88 7.36
C THR A 47 -26.13 24.63 6.78
N GLY A 48 -25.38 23.81 6.05
CA GLY A 48 -25.79 22.48 5.61
C GLY A 48 -25.43 21.46 6.66
N THR A 49 -26.19 20.42 6.76
CA THR A 49 -25.87 19.31 7.66
C THR A 49 -24.65 18.57 7.10
N SER A 50 -23.71 18.19 7.95
CA SER A 50 -22.62 17.25 7.62
C SER A 50 -23.14 15.92 7.03
N GLU A 51 -24.43 15.72 7.02
CA GLU A 51 -25.13 14.53 6.56
C GLU A 51 -25.51 14.56 5.08
N ASP A 52 -25.65 15.75 4.46
CA ASP A 52 -26.04 15.89 3.05
C ASP A 52 -25.21 16.95 2.30
N PRO A 53 -24.01 16.57 1.83
CA PRO A 53 -23.17 17.48 1.06
C PRO A 53 -23.78 17.87 -0.29
N CYS A 54 -24.73 17.10 -0.83
CA CYS A 54 -25.38 17.41 -2.11
C CYS A 54 -26.23 18.69 -2.06
N ALA A 55 -26.77 19.02 -0.88
CA ALA A 55 -27.56 20.25 -0.68
C ALA A 55 -26.72 21.52 -0.83
N LEU A 56 -25.40 21.43 -0.78
CA LEU A 56 -24.47 22.56 -0.92
C LEU A 56 -24.26 22.99 -2.38
N TYR A 57 -24.64 22.16 -3.33
CA TYR A 57 -24.29 22.30 -4.74
C TYR A 57 -25.54 22.34 -5.62
N ASP A 58 -26.47 23.21 -5.28
CA ASP A 58 -27.81 23.31 -5.86
C ASP A 58 -27.84 23.44 -7.40
N ASP A 59 -26.73 23.85 -8.06
CA ASP A 59 -26.70 24.10 -9.50
C ASP A 59 -25.36 23.80 -10.21
N GLY A 60 -24.43 23.08 -9.62
CA GLY A 60 -23.10 22.89 -10.25
C GLY A 60 -22.46 21.53 -10.02
N PRO A 61 -21.58 21.10 -10.94
CA PRO A 61 -20.79 19.91 -10.75
C PRO A 61 -19.82 20.09 -9.57
N VAL A 62 -19.85 19.12 -8.66
CA VAL A 62 -18.94 19.01 -7.52
C VAL A 62 -17.70 18.24 -7.97
N ASN A 63 -16.51 18.77 -7.68
CA ASN A 63 -15.30 18.00 -7.79
C ASN A 63 -15.11 17.15 -6.54
N VAL A 64 -15.13 15.85 -6.70
CA VAL A 64 -14.86 14.88 -5.63
C VAL A 64 -13.42 14.40 -5.80
N ASN A 65 -12.57 14.62 -4.79
CA ASN A 65 -11.21 14.14 -4.77
C ASN A 65 -10.99 13.17 -3.62
N CYS A 66 -10.12 12.21 -3.82
CA CYS A 66 -9.73 11.25 -2.80
C CYS A 66 -8.21 11.18 -2.70
N TYR A 67 -7.65 11.16 -1.51
CA TYR A 67 -6.21 11.06 -1.31
C TYR A 67 -5.85 10.17 -0.12
N LEU A 68 -4.64 9.62 -0.15
CA LEU A 68 -4.08 8.84 0.94
C LEU A 68 -3.80 9.74 2.14
N SER A 69 -4.18 9.28 3.33
CA SER A 69 -4.01 10.03 4.58
C SER A 69 -3.42 9.18 5.71
N ASP A 70 -3.01 9.83 6.76
CA ASP A 70 -2.80 9.19 8.06
C ASP A 70 -4.15 9.02 8.81
N SER A 71 -4.10 8.45 10.01
CA SER A 71 -5.30 8.24 10.83
C SER A 71 -5.94 9.54 11.35
N LEU A 72 -5.29 10.67 11.18
CA LEU A 72 -5.78 12.00 11.57
C LEU A 72 -6.32 12.80 10.37
N GLY A 73 -6.30 12.21 9.17
CA GLY A 73 -6.75 12.85 7.94
C GLY A 73 -5.70 13.72 7.23
N ASN A 74 -4.47 13.78 7.73
CA ASN A 74 -3.42 14.54 7.04
C ASN A 74 -2.95 13.79 5.78
N PRO A 75 -2.77 14.50 4.64
CA PRO A 75 -2.24 13.89 3.41
C PRO A 75 -0.86 13.29 3.63
N VAL A 76 -0.62 12.09 3.09
CA VAL A 76 0.67 11.42 3.15
C VAL A 76 1.12 10.99 1.74
N ASP A 77 2.43 11.06 1.50
CA ASP A 77 3.01 10.53 0.28
C ASP A 77 2.96 8.99 0.32
N PRO A 78 2.36 8.32 -0.69
CA PRO A 78 2.31 6.86 -0.76
C PRO A 78 3.67 6.17 -0.66
N ASN A 79 4.74 6.85 -1.09
CA ASN A 79 6.11 6.34 -1.02
C ASN A 79 6.75 6.51 0.37
N SER A 80 6.10 7.24 1.27
CA SER A 80 6.60 7.41 2.63
C SER A 80 6.56 6.10 3.40
N PRO A 81 7.57 5.80 4.22
CA PRO A 81 7.52 4.63 5.09
C PRO A 81 6.27 4.63 5.99
N ASN A 82 5.54 3.54 5.98
CA ASN A 82 4.32 3.34 6.77
C ASN A 82 3.08 4.18 6.35
N ALA A 83 3.11 4.88 5.22
CA ALA A 83 1.91 5.51 4.66
C ALA A 83 0.79 4.47 4.44
N ILE A 84 1.16 3.32 3.91
CA ILE A 84 0.32 2.11 3.85
C ILE A 84 1.01 1.02 4.65
N SER A 85 0.33 0.48 5.64
CA SER A 85 0.84 -0.61 6.47
C SER A 85 0.68 -1.94 5.73
N VAL A 86 1.79 -2.61 5.49
CA VAL A 86 1.84 -3.93 4.84
C VAL A 86 2.51 -4.90 5.80
N THR A 87 1.75 -5.89 6.28
CA THR A 87 2.23 -6.83 7.31
C THR A 87 1.88 -8.26 6.97
N GLU A 88 2.80 -9.20 7.25
CA GLU A 88 2.49 -10.62 7.13
C GLU A 88 1.56 -11.08 8.25
N ILE A 89 0.52 -11.81 7.87
CA ILE A 89 -0.35 -12.50 8.83
C ILE A 89 0.31 -13.81 9.23
N VAL A 90 0.92 -13.81 10.41
CA VAL A 90 1.58 -15.01 10.96
C VAL A 90 0.53 -16.09 11.26
N GLN A 91 0.75 -17.28 10.70
CA GLN A 91 -0.12 -18.42 10.93
C GLN A 91 0.45 -19.28 12.08
N PRO A 92 -0.38 -19.85 12.97
CA PRO A 92 0.11 -20.61 14.14
C PRO A 92 1.02 -21.81 13.79
N GLN A 93 0.83 -22.39 12.62
CA GLN A 93 1.62 -23.53 12.12
C GLN A 93 2.71 -23.13 11.09
N GLY A 94 2.98 -21.82 10.98
CA GLY A 94 3.86 -21.27 9.97
C GLY A 94 3.21 -21.18 8.58
N ARG A 95 4.02 -20.89 7.57
CA ARG A 95 3.57 -20.76 6.19
C ARG A 95 3.25 -22.13 5.60
N GLN A 96 2.05 -22.28 5.04
CA GLN A 96 1.65 -23.52 4.35
C GLN A 96 2.45 -23.69 3.06
N SER A 97 3.02 -24.90 2.85
CA SER A 97 3.71 -25.24 1.60
C SER A 97 2.71 -25.69 0.53
N VAL A 98 2.96 -25.25 -0.70
CA VAL A 98 2.17 -25.60 -1.89
C VAL A 98 3.14 -26.09 -2.97
N VAL A 99 2.85 -27.25 -3.55
CA VAL A 99 3.62 -27.79 -4.69
C VAL A 99 2.98 -27.27 -5.98
N VAL A 100 3.77 -26.56 -6.78
CA VAL A 100 3.37 -26.05 -8.08
C VAL A 100 4.09 -26.85 -9.17
N HIS A 101 3.33 -27.32 -10.17
CA HIS A 101 3.86 -28.01 -11.33
C HIS A 101 4.11 -27.00 -12.45
N LEU A 102 5.36 -26.86 -12.86
CA LEU A 102 5.75 -26.01 -13.97
C LEU A 102 5.84 -26.82 -15.27
N PRO A 103 5.43 -26.28 -16.42
CA PRO A 103 5.41 -27.05 -17.67
C PRO A 103 6.77 -27.53 -18.16
N ARG A 104 7.87 -26.86 -17.78
CA ARG A 104 9.24 -27.16 -18.22
C ARG A 104 10.19 -27.54 -17.09
N ASP A 105 9.96 -27.05 -15.88
CA ASP A 105 10.95 -27.08 -14.79
C ASP A 105 10.58 -28.08 -13.67
N GLY A 106 9.58 -28.92 -13.90
CA GLY A 106 9.18 -29.94 -12.93
C GLY A 106 8.31 -29.37 -11.79
N LYS A 107 8.63 -29.77 -10.55
CA LYS A 107 7.87 -29.38 -9.34
C LYS A 107 8.68 -28.40 -8.50
N ILE A 108 8.07 -27.29 -8.13
CA ILE A 108 8.62 -26.36 -7.14
C ILE A 108 7.72 -26.31 -5.90
N THR A 109 8.31 -26.09 -4.75
CA THR A 109 7.56 -25.91 -3.50
C THR A 109 7.63 -24.42 -3.12
N LEU A 110 6.47 -23.79 -3.06
CA LEU A 110 6.29 -22.41 -2.62
C LEU A 110 5.57 -22.37 -1.28
N GLN A 111 5.70 -21.28 -0.58
CA GLN A 111 4.99 -21.02 0.66
C GLN A 111 3.87 -20.01 0.42
N LYS A 112 2.74 -20.25 1.07
CA LYS A 112 1.60 -19.34 1.08
C LYS A 112 1.86 -18.24 2.10
N VAL A 113 2.10 -17.04 1.61
CA VAL A 113 2.31 -15.81 2.40
C VAL A 113 1.03 -14.99 2.35
N LYS A 114 0.40 -14.76 3.51
CA LYS A 114 -0.77 -13.89 3.63
C LYS A 114 -0.32 -12.53 4.12
N VAL A 115 -0.76 -11.48 3.44
CA VAL A 115 -0.35 -10.11 3.71
C VAL A 115 -1.59 -9.26 3.97
N LEU A 116 -1.62 -8.58 5.10
CA LEU A 116 -2.60 -7.56 5.42
C LEU A 116 -2.06 -6.21 4.96
N ILE A 117 -2.85 -5.52 4.14
CA ILE A 117 -2.61 -4.16 3.64
C ILE A 117 -3.68 -3.28 4.25
N ARG A 118 -3.31 -2.14 4.83
CA ARG A 118 -4.25 -1.19 5.45
C ARG A 118 -3.71 0.22 5.39
N GLY A 119 -4.63 1.17 5.30
CA GLY A 119 -4.34 2.60 5.31
C GLY A 119 -5.60 3.40 5.53
N TYR A 120 -5.50 4.70 5.28
CA TYR A 120 -6.60 5.64 5.40
C TYR A 120 -6.66 6.52 4.15
N ILE A 121 -7.84 6.94 3.80
CA ILE A 121 -8.11 7.92 2.75
C ILE A 121 -9.02 9.01 3.29
N VAL A 122 -8.96 10.17 2.66
CA VAL A 122 -9.88 11.28 2.90
C VAL A 122 -10.53 11.67 1.58
N VAL A 123 -11.81 11.93 1.62
CA VAL A 123 -12.58 12.47 0.49
C VAL A 123 -12.80 13.95 0.73
N THR A 124 -12.53 14.76 -0.29
CA THR A 124 -12.80 16.20 -0.27
C THR A 124 -13.75 16.57 -1.39
N LEU A 125 -14.62 17.50 -1.09
CA LEU A 125 -15.50 18.13 -2.06
C LEU A 125 -15.01 19.55 -2.28
N SER A 126 -14.93 19.95 -3.56
CA SER A 126 -14.55 21.31 -3.92
C SER A 126 -15.48 21.88 -4.98
N ASP A 127 -15.60 23.22 -4.98
CA ASP A 127 -16.26 23.94 -6.05
C ASP A 127 -15.48 23.89 -7.37
N LEU A 128 -16.03 24.46 -8.43
CA LEU A 128 -15.38 24.54 -9.74
C LEU A 128 -14.10 25.41 -9.73
N GLN A 129 -13.92 26.26 -8.74
CA GLN A 129 -12.74 27.10 -8.55
C GLN A 129 -11.66 26.36 -7.77
N GLY A 130 -11.95 25.16 -7.26
CA GLY A 130 -11.02 24.32 -6.50
C GLY A 130 -10.95 24.66 -5.00
N SER A 131 -11.86 25.53 -4.50
CA SER A 131 -11.98 25.76 -3.05
C SER A 131 -12.60 24.55 -2.38
N VAL A 132 -11.88 23.94 -1.45
CA VAL A 132 -12.39 22.81 -0.66
C VAL A 132 -13.49 23.32 0.27
N THR A 133 -14.66 22.71 0.18
CA THR A 133 -15.83 23.08 0.98
C THR A 133 -16.20 22.06 2.01
N CYS A 134 -15.88 20.78 1.75
CA CYS A 134 -16.13 19.69 2.70
C CYS A 134 -14.96 18.71 2.72
N VAL A 135 -14.70 18.15 3.89
CA VAL A 135 -13.66 17.15 4.11
C VAL A 135 -14.25 16.00 4.93
N SER A 136 -14.04 14.76 4.54
CA SER A 136 -14.46 13.61 5.34
C SER A 136 -13.48 13.35 6.50
N ASP A 137 -13.92 12.60 7.49
CA ASP A 137 -12.99 11.92 8.41
C ASP A 137 -12.06 10.97 7.66
N ALA A 138 -11.00 10.53 8.33
CA ALA A 138 -10.09 9.51 7.79
C ALA A 138 -10.82 8.16 7.66
N ILE A 139 -11.08 7.72 6.44
CA ILE A 139 -11.80 6.48 6.13
C ILE A 139 -10.79 5.34 6.06
N PRO A 140 -10.87 4.33 6.96
CA PRO A 140 -9.94 3.21 6.93
C PRO A 140 -10.25 2.25 5.78
N PHE A 141 -9.21 1.73 5.14
CA PHE A 141 -9.32 0.61 4.23
C PHE A 141 -8.40 -0.53 4.64
N ALA A 142 -8.80 -1.77 4.32
CA ALA A 142 -7.99 -2.94 4.54
C ALA A 142 -8.30 -4.03 3.51
N THR A 143 -7.27 -4.78 3.12
CA THR A 143 -7.42 -5.98 2.30
C THR A 143 -6.40 -7.04 2.68
N VAL A 144 -6.75 -8.32 2.47
CA VAL A 144 -5.82 -9.43 2.67
C VAL A 144 -5.49 -10.03 1.32
N GLN A 145 -4.20 -10.08 1.00
CA GLN A 145 -3.70 -10.69 -0.22
C GLN A 145 -2.93 -11.98 0.09
N THR A 146 -2.95 -12.90 -0.86
CA THR A 146 -2.21 -14.15 -0.78
C THR A 146 -1.18 -14.21 -1.90
N PHE A 147 0.07 -14.46 -1.52
CA PHE A 147 1.18 -14.66 -2.44
C PHE A 147 1.71 -16.09 -2.27
N PHE A 148 2.24 -16.65 -3.36
CA PHE A 148 2.95 -17.93 -3.34
C PHE A 148 4.40 -17.65 -3.72
N LEU A 149 5.30 -17.72 -2.74
CA LEU A 149 6.69 -17.31 -2.86
C LEU A 149 7.62 -18.36 -2.29
N CYS A 150 8.87 -18.40 -2.76
CA CYS A 150 9.93 -19.11 -2.09
C CYS A 150 10.27 -18.40 -0.78
N ALA A 151 9.62 -18.81 0.30
CA ALA A 151 9.68 -18.18 1.62
C ALA A 151 10.06 -19.19 2.72
N PRO A 152 11.30 -19.75 2.71
CA PRO A 152 11.71 -20.73 3.68
C PRO A 152 11.67 -20.17 5.12
N PRO A 153 11.68 -21.02 6.15
CA PRO A 153 11.76 -20.59 7.54
C PRO A 153 12.93 -19.64 7.78
N GLY A 154 12.70 -18.57 8.54
CA GLY A 154 13.69 -17.54 8.84
C GLY A 154 13.74 -16.38 7.83
N THR A 155 12.92 -16.41 6.77
CA THR A 155 12.73 -15.24 5.90
C THR A 155 11.65 -14.31 6.45
N THR A 156 11.84 -13.03 6.24
CA THR A 156 10.90 -11.94 6.58
C THR A 156 10.34 -11.31 5.33
N LEU A 157 9.11 -10.83 5.43
CA LEU A 157 8.46 -10.02 4.41
C LEU A 157 9.10 -8.63 4.40
N ASN A 158 9.55 -8.19 3.23
CA ASN A 158 9.83 -6.80 2.92
C ASN A 158 8.90 -6.38 1.79
N SER A 159 8.34 -5.16 1.86
CA SER A 159 7.36 -4.70 0.89
C SER A 159 7.50 -3.22 0.64
N HIS A 160 7.18 -2.82 -0.58
CA HIS A 160 7.19 -1.44 -1.01
C HIS A 160 5.94 -1.17 -1.85
N VAL A 161 5.24 -0.08 -1.55
CA VAL A 161 4.14 0.40 -2.39
C VAL A 161 4.76 1.28 -3.46
N SER A 162 4.70 0.84 -4.72
CA SER A 162 5.28 1.55 -5.85
C SER A 162 4.29 2.48 -6.55
N PHE A 163 2.99 2.27 -6.32
CA PHE A 163 1.93 3.13 -6.85
C PHE A 163 0.68 3.03 -5.97
N PHE A 164 -0.01 4.15 -5.83
CA PHE A 164 -1.31 4.26 -5.16
C PHE A 164 -2.20 5.21 -5.95
N GLU A 165 -3.43 4.81 -6.18
CA GLU A 165 -4.47 5.61 -6.79
C GLU A 165 -5.78 5.40 -6.03
N SER A 166 -6.52 6.47 -5.82
CA SER A 166 -7.85 6.43 -5.24
C SER A 166 -8.76 7.42 -5.96
N ASP A 167 -9.95 6.95 -6.32
CA ASP A 167 -10.99 7.74 -6.93
C ASP A 167 -12.25 7.66 -6.09
N ALA A 168 -12.95 8.79 -5.99
CA ALA A 168 -14.22 8.86 -5.33
C ALA A 168 -15.28 9.45 -6.25
N ASN A 169 -16.47 8.87 -6.24
CA ASN A 169 -17.61 9.34 -6.99
C ASN A 169 -18.83 9.49 -6.08
N MET A 170 -19.38 10.68 -6.03
CA MET A 170 -20.57 10.98 -5.25
C MET A 170 -21.79 11.09 -6.17
N ILE A 171 -22.85 10.41 -5.79
CA ILE A 171 -24.11 10.38 -6.51
C ILE A 171 -25.14 11.16 -5.69
N CYS A 172 -25.62 12.24 -6.28
CA CYS A 172 -26.72 13.05 -5.75
C CYS A 172 -27.99 12.79 -6.58
N ASP A 173 -29.12 12.61 -5.92
CA ASP A 173 -30.44 12.55 -6.56
C ASP A 173 -31.19 13.86 -6.25
N ASN A 174 -31.30 14.71 -7.27
CA ASN A 174 -31.66 16.13 -7.13
C ASN A 174 -30.69 16.86 -6.19
N THR A 175 -31.10 17.20 -4.99
CA THR A 175 -30.28 17.89 -3.98
C THR A 175 -29.96 17.01 -2.78
N SER A 176 -30.23 15.71 -2.90
CA SER A 176 -30.04 14.76 -1.81
C SER A 176 -28.93 13.77 -2.11
N PHE A 177 -28.11 13.48 -1.13
CA PHE A 177 -27.08 12.45 -1.21
C PHE A 177 -27.71 11.05 -1.39
N SER A 178 -27.20 10.29 -2.33
CA SER A 178 -27.64 8.92 -2.58
C SER A 178 -26.55 7.89 -2.26
N GLN A 179 -25.34 8.12 -2.75
CA GLN A 179 -24.24 7.17 -2.58
C GLN A 179 -22.89 7.85 -2.79
N LEU A 180 -21.88 7.42 -2.04
CA LEU A 180 -20.46 7.69 -2.28
C LEU A 180 -19.75 6.37 -2.56
N ASP A 181 -19.14 6.26 -3.71
CA ASP A 181 -18.32 5.12 -4.12
C ASP A 181 -16.85 5.50 -4.16
N ILE A 182 -16.00 4.65 -3.60
CA ILE A 182 -14.55 4.86 -3.58
C ILE A 182 -13.88 3.62 -4.11
N SER A 183 -13.01 3.79 -5.11
CA SER A 183 -12.13 2.77 -5.64
C SER A 183 -10.68 3.04 -5.25
N ILE A 184 -9.95 1.99 -4.92
CA ILE A 184 -8.55 2.07 -4.51
C ILE A 184 -7.75 1.03 -5.27
N MET A 185 -6.66 1.45 -5.91
CA MET A 185 -5.69 0.61 -6.59
C MET A 185 -4.30 0.81 -5.98
N ILE A 186 -3.60 -0.29 -5.74
CA ILE A 186 -2.25 -0.30 -5.17
C ILE A 186 -1.36 -1.21 -6.00
N CYS A 187 -0.18 -0.72 -6.43
CA CYS A 187 0.89 -1.59 -6.90
C CYS A 187 1.84 -1.89 -5.74
N LEU A 188 1.98 -3.16 -5.42
CA LEU A 188 2.75 -3.64 -4.29
C LEU A 188 3.87 -4.57 -4.76
N ASP A 189 5.10 -4.23 -4.37
CA ASP A 189 6.26 -5.08 -4.47
C ASP A 189 6.43 -5.83 -3.15
N VAL A 190 6.48 -7.16 -3.23
CA VAL A 190 6.64 -8.05 -2.08
C VAL A 190 7.86 -8.91 -2.29
N GLN A 191 8.77 -8.94 -1.33
CA GLN A 191 9.94 -9.80 -1.36
C GLN A 191 10.15 -10.54 -0.04
N MET A 192 10.68 -11.76 -0.16
CA MET A 192 11.06 -12.58 0.98
C MET A 192 12.57 -12.55 1.13
N GLU A 193 13.06 -12.09 2.27
CA GLU A 193 14.49 -11.90 2.50
C GLU A 193 14.96 -12.43 3.85
N ALA A 194 16.24 -12.75 3.94
CA ALA A 194 16.90 -13.06 5.20
C ALA A 194 18.34 -12.56 5.20
N GLN A 195 18.82 -12.19 6.38
CA GLN A 195 20.22 -11.83 6.55
C GLN A 195 21.11 -13.08 6.46
N VAL A 196 22.01 -13.08 5.49
CA VAL A 196 23.01 -14.15 5.32
C VAL A 196 24.43 -13.63 5.52
N LYS A 197 25.36 -14.52 5.88
CA LYS A 197 26.77 -14.22 5.92
C LYS A 197 27.43 -14.79 4.68
N LEU A 198 28.16 -13.95 3.96
CA LEU A 198 28.92 -14.33 2.77
C LEU A 198 30.41 -14.09 3.04
N GLU A 199 31.25 -15.04 2.63
CA GLU A 199 32.68 -14.84 2.52
C GLU A 199 32.98 -14.35 1.10
N VAL A 200 33.65 -13.17 1.03
CA VAL A 200 34.03 -12.57 -0.24
C VAL A 200 35.52 -12.24 -0.22
N GLU A 201 36.17 -12.41 -1.37
CA GLU A 201 37.55 -11.92 -1.53
C GLU A 201 37.48 -10.45 -1.97
N GLY A 202 38.15 -9.59 -1.22
CA GLY A 202 38.09 -8.14 -1.47
C GLY A 202 39.25 -7.39 -0.85
N LYS A 203 39.26 -6.08 -1.09
CA LYS A 203 40.15 -5.11 -0.44
C LYS A 203 39.32 -4.02 0.23
N PHE A 204 39.79 -3.53 1.35
CA PHE A 204 39.21 -2.33 1.96
C PHE A 204 39.35 -1.12 1.01
N CYS A 205 38.28 -0.36 0.86
CA CYS A 205 38.33 0.90 0.15
C CYS A 205 39.24 1.87 0.91
N LYS A 206 40.22 2.47 0.22
CA LYS A 206 41.01 3.57 0.76
C LYS A 206 40.33 4.87 0.41
N PRO A 207 40.19 5.82 1.37
CA PRO A 207 39.70 7.15 1.07
C PRO A 207 40.64 7.82 0.05
N ARG A 208 40.05 8.59 -0.87
CA ARG A 208 40.78 9.40 -1.86
C ARG A 208 41.28 10.68 -1.24
#